data_f1106c0fab6b593b4a1b977673b16f16
#
_entry.id   f1106c0fab6b593b4a1b977673b16f16
#
_cell.length_a   1.000
_cell.length_b   1.000
_cell.length_c   1.000
_cell.angle_alpha   90.00
_cell.angle_beta   90.00
_cell.angle_gamma   90.00
#
_symmetry.space_group_name_H-M   'P 1'
#
loop_
_entity.id
_entity.type
_entity.pdbx_description
1 polymer ?
#
loop_
_entity_poly.entity_id
_entity_poly.type
_entity_poly.pdbx_seq_one_letter_code
_entity_poly.pdbx_strand_id
1 'polypeptide(L)'
;MGKQIWKPGNMVYPLPAVMVSTADREGNDNIITVAWTGTVCTNPAMLYISVRPERYSYHMLRESGEFVVNLTTEKLAKATDWCGVRSGRDFDKWKEMHLTRGKAEKLTYCLLYTSD
;
A
#
# COMPACT_ATOMS: atom_id res chain seq x y z
N MET A 1 -20.58 9.06 34.00
CA MET A 1 -19.43 8.44 33.36
C MET A 1 -18.46 9.54 32.94
N GLY A 2 -17.22 9.47 33.42
CA GLY A 2 -16.21 10.47 33.12
C GLY A 2 -15.48 10.21 31.80
N LYS A 3 -14.85 11.23 31.28
CA LYS A 3 -13.98 11.15 30.11
C LYS A 3 -12.58 11.64 30.49
N GLN A 4 -11.59 11.10 29.83
CA GLN A 4 -10.20 11.50 29.99
C GLN A 4 -9.72 12.26 28.75
N ILE A 5 -8.92 13.28 28.97
CA ILE A 5 -8.28 14.04 27.89
C ILE A 5 -6.92 13.41 27.65
N TRP A 6 -6.68 12.99 26.42
CA TRP A 6 -5.42 12.35 26.01
C TRP A 6 -4.64 13.25 25.07
N LYS A 7 -3.34 13.07 25.05
CA LYS A 7 -2.53 13.72 24.01
C LYS A 7 -2.88 13.14 22.64
N PRO A 8 -2.85 13.95 21.58
CA PRO A 8 -3.04 13.43 20.23
C PRO A 8 -2.07 12.29 19.90
N GLY A 9 -2.56 11.25 19.29
CA GLY A 9 -1.76 10.08 18.96
C GLY A 9 -2.53 9.09 18.09
N ASN A 10 -1.91 7.96 17.83
CA ASN A 10 -2.48 6.91 17.00
C ASN A 10 -3.41 6.03 17.83
N MET A 11 -4.63 6.48 18.01
CA MET A 11 -5.57 5.90 18.98
C MET A 11 -6.64 5.01 18.35
N VAL A 12 -6.76 4.99 17.04
CA VAL A 12 -7.77 4.17 16.36
C VAL A 12 -7.14 2.86 15.91
N TYR A 13 -7.33 1.83 16.70
CA TYR A 13 -6.82 0.48 16.46
C TYR A 13 -7.94 -0.55 16.66
N PRO A 14 -7.83 -1.76 16.05
CA PRO A 14 -6.78 -2.22 15.14
C PRO A 14 -6.91 -1.60 13.75
N LEU A 15 -5.78 -1.55 13.03
CA LEU A 15 -5.73 -1.08 11.65
C LEU A 15 -5.45 -2.24 10.70
N PRO A 16 -6.07 -2.26 9.53
CA PRO A 16 -5.69 -3.23 8.51
C PRO A 16 -4.32 -2.88 7.94
N ALA A 17 -3.56 -3.90 7.56
CA ALA A 17 -2.33 -3.72 6.82
C ALA A 17 -2.54 -4.27 5.41
N VAL A 18 -2.34 -3.44 4.41
CA VAL A 18 -2.49 -3.82 3.01
C VAL A 18 -1.19 -3.55 2.26
N MET A 19 -0.97 -4.28 1.16
CA MET A 19 0.15 -3.99 0.28
C MET A 19 -0.34 -3.23 -0.93
N VAL A 20 0.23 -2.05 -1.16
CA VAL A 20 -0.17 -1.15 -2.24
C VAL A 20 0.86 -1.20 -3.36
N SER A 21 0.42 -1.58 -4.55
CA SER A 21 1.24 -1.59 -5.75
C SER A 21 1.12 -0.24 -6.44
N THR A 22 2.25 0.34 -6.80
CA THR A 22 2.33 1.62 -7.50
C THR A 22 3.29 1.51 -8.67
N ALA A 23 3.14 2.38 -9.65
CA ALA A 23 4.05 2.45 -10.79
C ALA A 23 4.14 3.88 -11.31
N ASP A 24 5.26 4.21 -11.95
CA ASP A 24 5.39 5.45 -12.71
C ASP A 24 5.09 5.19 -14.19
N ARG A 25 5.21 6.23 -15.01
CA ARG A 25 4.95 6.13 -16.44
C ARG A 25 6.11 5.55 -17.24
N GLU A 26 7.24 5.33 -16.59
CA GLU A 26 8.48 4.83 -17.20
C GLU A 26 8.66 3.33 -17.02
N GLY A 27 7.71 2.65 -16.37
CA GLY A 27 7.76 1.22 -16.15
C GLY A 27 8.38 0.78 -14.83
N ASN A 28 8.74 1.73 -13.96
CA ASN A 28 9.19 1.41 -12.61
C ASN A 28 7.99 1.17 -11.72
N ASP A 29 8.08 0.20 -10.83
CA ASP A 29 7.02 -0.12 -9.89
C ASP A 29 7.55 -0.42 -8.50
N ASN A 30 6.63 -0.45 -7.53
CA ASN A 30 6.97 -0.74 -6.15
C ASN A 30 5.76 -1.29 -5.41
N ILE A 31 6.03 -1.95 -4.29
CA ILE A 31 5.02 -2.37 -3.32
C ILE A 31 5.37 -1.74 -2.00
N ILE A 32 4.38 -1.15 -1.35
CA ILE A 32 4.54 -0.59 -0.01
C ILE A 32 3.41 -1.10 0.88
N THR A 33 3.77 -1.47 2.10
CA THR A 33 2.78 -1.85 3.10
C THR A 33 2.22 -0.60 3.77
N VAL A 34 0.90 -0.48 3.78
CA VAL A 34 0.20 0.68 4.32
C VAL A 34 -0.81 0.23 5.36
N ALA A 35 -0.72 0.79 6.57
CA ALA A 35 -1.74 0.65 7.60
C ALA A 35 -2.61 1.91 7.69
N TRP A 36 -2.11 3.04 7.23
CA TRP A 36 -2.85 4.30 7.18
C TRP A 36 -3.74 4.29 5.94
N THR A 37 -4.81 3.49 5.99
CA THR A 37 -5.77 3.29 4.91
C THR A 37 -7.16 3.10 5.49
N GLY A 38 -8.18 3.43 4.70
CA GLY A 38 -9.56 3.23 5.14
C GLY A 38 -10.55 3.58 4.05
N THR A 39 -11.81 3.26 4.33
CA THR A 39 -12.92 3.61 3.45
C THR A 39 -13.38 5.03 3.76
N VAL A 40 -13.76 5.77 2.73
CA VAL A 40 -14.23 7.15 2.84
C VAL A 40 -15.72 7.25 2.57
N CYS A 41 -16.19 6.55 1.54
CA CYS A 41 -17.56 6.68 1.07
C CYS A 41 -18.03 5.39 0.41
N THR A 42 -19.33 5.09 0.53
CA THR A 42 -19.93 3.89 -0.06
C THR A 42 -20.40 4.13 -1.49
N ASN A 43 -20.98 5.30 -1.74
CA ASN A 43 -21.51 5.63 -3.07
C ASN A 43 -21.24 7.11 -3.39
N PRO A 44 -20.26 7.40 -4.26
CA PRO A 44 -19.39 6.41 -4.95
C PRO A 44 -18.43 5.73 -3.97
N ALA A 45 -18.04 4.50 -4.29
CA ALA A 45 -17.09 3.75 -3.46
C ALA A 45 -15.71 4.42 -3.50
N MET A 46 -15.24 4.83 -2.33
CA MET A 46 -13.96 5.55 -2.20
C MET A 46 -13.17 5.03 -1.01
N LEU A 47 -11.87 4.94 -1.19
CA LEU A 47 -10.93 4.65 -0.11
C LEU A 47 -9.75 5.63 -0.20
N TYR A 48 -8.97 5.70 0.85
CA TYR A 48 -7.76 6.51 0.89
C TYR A 48 -6.58 5.68 1.35
N ILE A 49 -5.39 6.12 0.97
CA ILE A 49 -4.13 5.73 1.60
C ILE A 49 -3.37 7.00 1.96
N SER A 50 -2.59 6.94 3.02
CA SER A 50 -1.75 8.05 3.44
C SER A 50 -0.29 7.65 3.25
N VAL A 51 0.43 8.35 2.39
CA VAL A 51 1.83 8.04 2.05
C VAL A 51 2.67 9.30 2.23
N ARG A 52 3.71 9.19 3.05
CA ARG A 52 4.63 10.31 3.30
C ARG A 52 5.48 10.62 2.07
N PRO A 53 5.84 11.91 1.86
CA PRO A 53 6.68 12.30 0.72
C PRO A 53 8.03 11.60 0.63
N GLU A 54 8.62 11.18 1.74
CA GLU A 54 9.91 10.49 1.76
C GLU A 54 9.86 9.03 1.34
N ARG A 55 8.67 8.45 1.21
CA ARG A 55 8.53 7.06 0.76
C ARG A 55 8.82 6.94 -0.73
N TYR A 56 9.46 5.83 -1.12
CA TYR A 56 9.83 5.58 -2.52
C TYR A 56 8.62 5.58 -3.46
N SER A 57 7.47 5.08 -3.01
CA SER A 57 6.25 5.03 -3.82
C SER A 57 5.58 6.40 -4.03
N TYR A 58 5.94 7.41 -3.25
CA TYR A 58 5.27 8.71 -3.27
C TYR A 58 5.27 9.36 -4.65
N HIS A 59 6.45 9.44 -5.29
CA HIS A 59 6.55 10.07 -6.60
C HIS A 59 5.81 9.28 -7.69
N MET A 60 5.76 7.96 -7.57
CA MET A 60 5.01 7.10 -8.49
C MET A 60 3.52 7.37 -8.40
N LEU A 61 3.00 7.52 -7.18
CA LEU A 61 1.60 7.85 -6.95
C LEU A 61 1.25 9.22 -7.55
N ARG A 62 2.11 10.20 -7.36
CA ARG A 62 1.88 11.54 -7.90
C ARG A 62 1.93 11.55 -9.42
N GLU A 63 2.85 10.80 -10.00
CA GLU A 63 3.05 10.77 -11.44
C GLU A 63 1.92 10.02 -12.17
N SER A 64 1.61 8.80 -11.74
CA SER A 64 0.61 7.97 -12.40
C SER A 64 -0.82 8.27 -11.97
N GLY A 65 -1.00 8.74 -10.73
CA GLY A 65 -2.32 9.03 -10.19
C GLY A 65 -3.16 7.78 -9.91
N GLU A 66 -2.54 6.60 -9.85
CA GLU A 66 -3.25 5.34 -9.64
C GLU A 66 -2.47 4.39 -8.74
N PHE A 67 -3.20 3.46 -8.13
CA PHE A 67 -2.60 2.42 -7.29
C PHE A 67 -3.55 1.24 -7.14
N VAL A 68 -3.02 0.11 -6.70
CA VAL A 68 -3.81 -1.08 -6.40
C VAL A 68 -3.63 -1.45 -4.93
N VAL A 69 -4.75 -1.64 -4.24
CA VAL A 69 -4.74 -2.16 -2.87
C VAL A 69 -4.89 -3.67 -2.93
N ASN A 70 -3.88 -4.36 -2.42
CA ASN A 70 -3.85 -5.82 -2.38
C ASN A 70 -4.09 -6.24 -0.93
N LEU A 71 -5.16 -6.98 -0.70
CA LEU A 71 -5.48 -7.49 0.62
C LEU A 71 -4.48 -8.59 0.99
N THR A 72 -4.08 -8.60 2.25
CA THR A 72 -3.07 -9.52 2.73
C THR A 72 -3.69 -10.75 3.38
N THR A 73 -2.93 -11.84 3.39
CA THR A 73 -3.33 -13.10 3.99
C THR A 73 -2.30 -13.53 5.03
N GLU A 74 -2.63 -14.54 5.81
CA GLU A 74 -1.68 -15.12 6.76
C GLU A 74 -0.40 -15.60 6.07
N LYS A 75 -0.52 -16.21 4.91
CA LYS A 75 0.62 -16.65 4.08
C LYS A 75 1.55 -15.50 3.70
N LEU A 76 1.02 -14.30 3.59
CA LEU A 76 1.75 -13.11 3.15
C LEU A 76 2.22 -12.24 4.32
N ALA A 77 2.06 -12.69 5.57
CA ALA A 77 2.41 -11.88 6.74
C ALA A 77 3.88 -11.43 6.72
N LYS A 78 4.79 -12.33 6.38
CA LYS A 78 6.22 -12.03 6.29
C LYS A 78 6.50 -11.01 5.18
N ALA A 79 5.92 -11.22 4.00
CA ALA A 79 6.08 -10.29 2.87
C ALA A 79 5.49 -8.92 3.18
N THR A 80 4.36 -8.88 3.86
CA THR A 80 3.71 -7.64 4.29
C THR A 80 4.60 -6.84 5.22
N ASP A 81 5.18 -7.47 6.23
CA ASP A 81 6.10 -6.81 7.15
C ASP A 81 7.36 -6.33 6.42
N TRP A 82 7.98 -7.20 5.65
CA TRP A 82 9.21 -6.88 4.93
C TRP A 82 9.05 -5.71 3.97
N CYS A 83 7.96 -5.69 3.20
CA CYS A 83 7.68 -4.59 2.25
C CYS A 83 7.41 -3.25 2.95
N GLY A 84 7.03 -3.27 4.22
CA GLY A 84 6.81 -2.07 5.02
C GLY A 84 8.09 -1.47 5.61
N VAL A 85 9.14 -2.29 5.80
CA VAL A 85 10.39 -1.86 6.46
C VAL A 85 11.56 -1.71 5.50
N ARG A 86 11.42 -2.10 4.24
CA ARG A 86 12.45 -1.97 3.21
C ARG A 86 12.03 -0.97 2.15
N SER A 87 13.01 -0.31 1.54
CA SER A 87 12.76 0.68 0.49
C SER A 87 12.90 0.06 -0.90
N GLY A 88 12.00 0.45 -1.82
CA GLY A 88 12.13 0.10 -3.23
C GLY A 88 13.35 0.72 -3.91
N ARG A 89 14.00 1.69 -3.26
CA ARG A 89 15.28 2.23 -3.75
C ARG A 89 16.40 1.21 -3.70
N ASP A 90 16.33 0.31 -2.71
CA ASP A 90 17.41 -0.64 -2.41
C ASP A 90 17.08 -2.06 -2.86
N PHE A 91 15.80 -2.39 -3.02
CA PHE A 91 15.34 -3.75 -3.26
C PHE A 91 14.22 -3.80 -4.30
N ASP A 92 14.26 -4.83 -5.13
CA ASP A 92 13.11 -5.23 -5.95
C ASP A 92 12.23 -6.14 -5.08
N LYS A 93 11.19 -5.58 -4.51
CA LYS A 93 10.33 -6.28 -3.56
C LYS A 93 9.55 -7.45 -4.20
N TRP A 94 9.23 -7.34 -5.47
CA TRP A 94 8.57 -8.40 -6.21
C TRP A 94 9.45 -9.65 -6.25
N LYS A 95 10.72 -9.46 -6.60
CA LYS A 95 11.70 -10.53 -6.69
C LYS A 95 12.03 -11.11 -5.32
N GLU A 96 12.33 -10.24 -4.35
CA GLU A 96 12.76 -10.67 -3.01
C GLU A 96 11.68 -11.46 -2.27
N MET A 97 10.41 -11.10 -2.44
CA MET A 97 9.30 -11.76 -1.77
C MET A 97 8.57 -12.76 -2.68
N HIS A 98 9.11 -13.05 -3.85
CA HIS A 98 8.54 -14.01 -4.81
C HIS A 98 7.09 -13.70 -5.18
N LEU A 99 6.80 -12.42 -5.40
CA LEU A 99 5.48 -11.96 -5.81
C LEU A 99 5.40 -11.86 -7.34
N THR A 100 4.28 -12.25 -7.90
CA THR A 100 4.05 -12.21 -9.34
C THR A 100 3.19 -11.02 -9.71
N ARG A 101 3.61 -10.25 -10.71
CA ARG A 101 2.85 -9.13 -11.23
C ARG A 101 1.65 -9.61 -12.01
N GLY A 102 0.48 -9.05 -11.71
CA GLY A 102 -0.75 -9.29 -12.47
C GLY A 102 -1.28 -7.98 -13.02
N LYS A 103 -1.91 -8.03 -14.17
CA LYS A 103 -2.47 -6.84 -14.79
C LYS A 103 -3.76 -6.42 -14.09
N ALA A 104 -3.83 -5.15 -13.69
CA ALA A 104 -5.06 -4.58 -13.14
C ALA A 104 -6.04 -4.25 -14.28
N GLU A 105 -7.32 -4.49 -14.05
CA GLU A 105 -8.33 -4.44 -15.10
C GLU A 105 -8.54 -3.05 -15.69
N LYS A 106 -8.54 -2.01 -14.86
CA LYS A 106 -8.90 -0.66 -15.29
C LYS A 106 -7.76 0.36 -15.17
N LEU A 107 -6.56 -0.10 -14.87
CA LEU A 107 -5.42 0.78 -14.67
C LEU A 107 -4.43 0.67 -15.81
N THR A 108 -3.73 1.77 -16.07
CA THR A 108 -2.78 1.86 -17.19
C THR A 108 -1.39 1.39 -16.80
N TYR A 109 -0.93 1.77 -15.62
CA TYR A 109 0.46 1.57 -15.19
C TYR A 109 0.62 0.57 -14.07
N CYS A 110 -0.28 0.63 -13.07
CA CYS A 110 -0.14 -0.16 -11.87
C CYS A 110 -0.59 -1.61 -12.07
N LEU A 111 0.15 -2.51 -11.43
CA LEU A 111 -0.10 -3.95 -11.48
C LEU A 111 -0.50 -4.44 -10.10
N LEU A 112 -1.39 -5.40 -10.05
CA LEU A 112 -1.64 -6.13 -8.81
C LEU A 112 -0.60 -7.23 -8.65
N TYR A 113 -0.45 -7.77 -7.46
CA TYR A 113 0.39 -8.93 -7.26
C TYR A 113 -0.46 -10.18 -7.09
N THR A 114 0.12 -11.31 -7.42
CA THR A 114 -0.44 -12.61 -7.10
C THR A 114 0.61 -13.42 -6.35
N SER A 115 0.16 -14.20 -5.37
CA SER A 115 1.00 -15.13 -4.65
C SER A 115 0.64 -16.54 -5.10
N ASP A 116 1.51 -17.15 -5.82
CA ASP A 116 1.32 -18.52 -6.23
C ASP A 116 2.02 -19.49 -5.29
#